data_83478774d1c4e0f5c087a63c125f235b
#
_entry.id   83478774d1c4e0f5c087a63c125f235b
#
_cell.length_a   1.000
_cell.length_b   1.000
_cell.length_c   1.000
_cell.angle_alpha   90.00
_cell.angle_beta   90.00
_cell.angle_gamma   90.00
#
_symmetry.space_group_name_H-M   'P 1'
#
loop_
_entity.id
_entity.type
_entity.pdbx_description
1 polymer ?
#
loop_
_entity_poly.entity_id
_entity_poly.type
_entity_poly.pdbx_seq_one_letter_code
_entity_poly.pdbx_strand_id
1 'polypeptide(L)'
;MSVRELKNFVNGQYVSAQSGETSDVINPANGEVYAKAPVSGDADIDAAYKAADKAFETWSQATPSERQLALFRIADALEARAEEMADVESENTGKPRSTLVEYEVLVSVDQIRFFAGAARNLEGRATAEYAKDHTSSIRREPIGVIGQVTPWNYP
;
A
#
# COMPACT_ATOMS: atom_id res chain seq x y z
N MET A 1 14.97 11.57 -23.19
CA MET A 1 14.01 10.47 -22.92
C MET A 1 12.60 11.04 -22.99
N SER A 2 11.58 10.25 -23.36
CA SER A 2 10.20 10.74 -23.31
C SER A 2 9.75 10.85 -21.85
N VAL A 3 9.10 11.96 -21.49
CA VAL A 3 8.51 12.16 -20.16
C VAL A 3 7.42 11.09 -19.95
N ARG A 4 7.49 10.35 -18.83
CA ARG A 4 6.50 9.31 -18.51
C ARG A 4 5.20 9.94 -18.00
N GLU A 5 4.05 9.38 -18.34
CA GLU A 5 2.77 9.76 -17.78
C GLU A 5 2.37 8.78 -16.69
N LEU A 6 2.34 9.23 -15.43
CA LEU A 6 1.88 8.45 -14.30
C LEU A 6 0.35 8.50 -14.22
N LYS A 7 -0.24 7.50 -13.59
CA LYS A 7 -1.69 7.37 -13.46
C LYS A 7 -2.07 6.89 -12.06
N ASN A 8 -3.28 7.21 -11.64
CA ASN A 8 -3.89 6.61 -10.47
C ASN A 8 -4.16 5.13 -10.74
N PHE A 9 -4.08 4.31 -9.68
CA PHE A 9 -4.47 2.90 -9.77
C PHE A 9 -5.74 2.68 -8.97
N VAL A 10 -6.85 2.45 -9.64
CA VAL A 10 -8.19 2.32 -9.04
C VAL A 10 -8.88 1.10 -9.60
N ASN A 11 -9.41 0.25 -8.74
CA ASN A 11 -10.12 -0.97 -9.13
C ASN A 11 -9.36 -1.87 -10.12
N GLY A 12 -8.05 -2.03 -9.89
CA GLY A 12 -7.19 -2.86 -10.74
C GLY A 12 -6.78 -2.23 -12.08
N GLN A 13 -7.06 -0.94 -12.31
CA GLN A 13 -6.79 -0.25 -13.57
C GLN A 13 -6.03 1.06 -13.36
N TYR A 14 -5.21 1.42 -14.34
CA TYR A 14 -4.54 2.72 -14.40
C TYR A 14 -5.48 3.74 -15.06
N VAL A 15 -5.80 4.81 -14.32
CA VAL A 15 -6.71 5.88 -14.75
C VAL A 15 -6.06 7.26 -14.59
N SER A 16 -6.35 8.19 -15.50
CA SER A 16 -5.95 9.59 -15.36
C SER A 16 -6.84 10.30 -14.33
N ALA A 17 -6.38 11.42 -13.77
CA ALA A 17 -7.25 12.29 -12.99
C ALA A 17 -8.41 12.82 -13.85
N GLN A 18 -9.59 12.98 -13.25
CA GLN A 18 -10.79 13.45 -13.96
C GLN A 18 -10.64 14.89 -14.46
N SER A 19 -9.84 15.70 -13.76
CA SER A 19 -9.51 17.06 -14.20
C SER A 19 -8.65 17.10 -15.47
N GLY A 20 -7.91 16.03 -15.76
CA GLY A 20 -6.86 16.00 -16.77
C GLY A 20 -5.60 16.80 -16.39
N GLU A 21 -5.57 17.42 -15.22
CA GLU A 21 -4.41 18.19 -14.75
C GLU A 21 -3.27 17.27 -14.32
N THR A 22 -2.04 17.70 -14.58
CA THR A 22 -0.81 16.99 -14.18
C THR A 22 0.20 17.96 -13.57
N SER A 23 1.03 17.44 -12.67
CA SER A 23 2.21 18.14 -12.15
C SER A 23 3.49 17.46 -12.63
N ASP A 24 4.54 18.24 -12.80
CA ASP A 24 5.85 17.71 -13.17
C ASP A 24 6.50 16.99 -11.99
N VAL A 25 7.08 15.84 -12.29
CA VAL A 25 7.92 15.08 -11.34
C VAL A 25 9.37 15.25 -11.76
N ILE A 26 10.15 15.83 -10.86
CA ILE A 26 11.52 16.26 -11.13
C ILE A 26 12.49 15.29 -10.46
N ASN A 27 13.47 14.80 -11.21
CA ASN A 27 14.57 14.02 -10.65
C ASN A 27 15.51 14.99 -9.88
N PRO A 28 15.65 14.85 -8.57
CA PRO A 28 16.45 15.76 -7.75
C PRO A 28 17.95 15.66 -8.02
N ALA A 29 18.42 14.59 -8.64
CA ALA A 29 19.83 14.40 -8.95
C ALA A 29 20.32 15.27 -10.14
N ASN A 30 19.42 15.62 -11.07
CA ASN A 30 19.78 16.38 -12.27
C ASN A 30 18.85 17.58 -12.55
N GLY A 31 17.74 17.70 -11.83
CA GLY A 31 16.76 18.78 -12.02
C GLY A 31 15.87 18.64 -13.26
N GLU A 32 15.89 17.50 -13.93
CA GLU A 32 15.08 17.26 -15.13
C GLU A 32 13.70 16.69 -14.81
N VAL A 33 12.69 17.11 -15.58
CA VAL A 33 11.36 16.54 -15.53
C VAL A 33 11.39 15.17 -16.21
N TYR A 34 11.15 14.10 -15.46
CA TYR A 34 11.16 12.72 -15.98
C TYR A 34 9.76 12.11 -16.10
N ALA A 35 8.78 12.67 -15.36
CA ALA A 35 7.40 12.18 -15.42
C ALA A 35 6.39 13.31 -15.15
N LYS A 36 5.12 13.03 -15.45
CA LYS A 36 3.97 13.84 -15.05
C LYS A 36 3.04 13.01 -14.18
N ALA A 37 2.71 13.52 -13.00
CA ALA A 37 1.79 12.88 -12.07
C ALA A 37 0.38 13.50 -12.17
N PRO A 38 -0.70 12.72 -12.06
CA PRO A 38 -2.04 13.25 -12.05
C PRO A 38 -2.29 14.12 -10.82
N VAL A 39 -2.94 15.28 -10.99
CA VAL A 39 -3.46 16.10 -9.90
C VAL A 39 -4.90 15.66 -9.65
N SER A 40 -5.08 14.78 -8.67
CA SER A 40 -6.37 14.18 -8.34
C SER A 40 -7.20 15.11 -7.47
N GLY A 41 -8.49 15.20 -7.76
CA GLY A 41 -9.47 15.94 -6.98
C GLY A 41 -10.42 15.03 -6.21
N ASP A 42 -11.43 15.64 -5.58
CA ASP A 42 -12.41 14.94 -4.73
C ASP A 42 -13.11 13.79 -5.47
N ALA A 43 -13.42 13.97 -6.75
CA ALA A 43 -14.09 12.95 -7.56
C ALA A 43 -13.22 11.71 -7.81
N ASP A 44 -11.90 11.88 -7.92
CA ASP A 44 -10.95 10.77 -8.06
C ASP A 44 -10.81 10.01 -6.74
N ILE A 45 -10.75 10.75 -5.62
CA ILE A 45 -10.71 10.18 -4.27
C ILE A 45 -11.99 9.40 -3.99
N ASP A 46 -13.16 9.98 -4.29
CA ASP A 46 -14.46 9.31 -4.15
C ASP A 46 -14.52 8.00 -4.96
N ALA A 47 -14.01 8.01 -6.19
CA ALA A 47 -13.98 6.81 -7.03
C ALA A 47 -13.10 5.71 -6.40
N ALA A 48 -11.95 6.08 -5.84
CA ALA A 48 -11.05 5.15 -5.16
C ALA A 48 -11.68 4.57 -3.88
N TYR A 49 -12.32 5.41 -3.05
CA TYR A 49 -13.04 4.96 -1.87
C TYR A 49 -14.21 4.03 -2.20
N LYS A 50 -15.02 4.35 -3.21
CA LYS A 50 -16.13 3.49 -3.66
C LYS A 50 -15.63 2.13 -4.16
N ALA A 51 -14.50 2.10 -4.86
CA ALA A 51 -13.90 0.85 -5.31
C ALA A 51 -13.39 0.00 -4.14
N ALA A 52 -12.76 0.63 -3.15
CA ALA A 52 -12.27 -0.03 -1.96
C ALA A 52 -13.42 -0.53 -1.06
N ASP A 53 -14.49 0.26 -0.91
CA ASP A 53 -15.69 -0.11 -0.14
C ASP A 53 -16.37 -1.33 -0.74
N LYS A 54 -16.52 -1.36 -2.06
CA LYS A 54 -17.04 -2.53 -2.76
C LYS A 54 -16.16 -3.77 -2.56
N ALA A 55 -14.84 -3.61 -2.60
CA ALA A 55 -13.92 -4.71 -2.34
C ALA A 55 -13.98 -5.19 -0.89
N PHE A 56 -14.28 -4.30 0.05
CA PHE A 56 -14.44 -4.62 1.46
C PHE A 56 -15.57 -5.62 1.74
N GLU A 57 -16.65 -5.62 0.95
CA GLU A 57 -17.77 -6.57 1.08
C GLU A 57 -17.30 -8.04 1.11
N THR A 58 -16.27 -8.36 0.35
CA THR A 58 -15.70 -9.72 0.29
C THR A 58 -14.41 -9.83 1.10
N TRP A 59 -13.51 -8.84 1.02
CA TRP A 59 -12.23 -8.90 1.70
C TRP A 59 -12.35 -8.89 3.22
N SER A 60 -13.38 -8.24 3.78
CA SER A 60 -13.68 -8.27 5.22
C SER A 60 -13.92 -9.69 5.75
N GLN A 61 -14.33 -10.62 4.90
CA GLN A 61 -14.57 -12.03 5.24
C GLN A 61 -13.35 -12.92 5.01
N ALA A 62 -12.24 -12.37 4.47
CA ALA A 62 -11.04 -13.15 4.23
C ALA A 62 -10.48 -13.74 5.52
N THR A 63 -10.15 -15.01 5.48
CA THR A 63 -9.54 -15.71 6.61
C THR A 63 -8.12 -15.19 6.90
N PRO A 64 -7.57 -15.38 8.10
CA PRO A 64 -6.17 -15.08 8.39
C PRO A 64 -5.20 -15.73 7.40
N SER A 65 -5.49 -16.93 6.92
CA SER A 65 -4.68 -17.65 5.93
C SER A 65 -4.67 -16.95 4.58
N GLU A 66 -5.82 -16.50 4.10
CA GLU A 66 -5.93 -15.77 2.82
C GLU A 66 -5.21 -14.43 2.88
N ARG A 67 -5.34 -13.68 3.99
CA ARG A 67 -4.61 -12.42 4.19
C ARG A 67 -3.10 -12.64 4.24
N GLN A 68 -2.64 -13.67 4.95
CA GLN A 68 -1.23 -14.07 4.98
C GLN A 68 -0.71 -14.36 3.58
N LEU A 69 -1.43 -15.18 2.80
CA LEU A 69 -1.03 -15.55 1.45
C LEU A 69 -0.97 -14.34 0.51
N ALA A 70 -1.89 -13.38 0.65
CA ALA A 70 -1.86 -12.14 -0.12
C ALA A 70 -0.59 -11.33 0.18
N LEU A 71 -0.21 -11.18 1.45
CA LEU A 71 1.02 -10.49 1.84
C LEU A 71 2.28 -11.21 1.35
N PHE A 72 2.35 -12.54 1.41
CA PHE A 72 3.49 -13.28 0.84
C PHE A 72 3.62 -13.05 -0.66
N ARG A 73 2.52 -13.08 -1.42
CA ARG A 73 2.54 -12.79 -2.86
C ARG A 73 3.00 -11.37 -3.17
N ILE A 74 2.65 -10.38 -2.33
CA ILE A 74 3.14 -9.01 -2.45
C ILE A 74 4.65 -8.98 -2.20
N ALA A 75 5.12 -9.61 -1.12
CA ALA A 75 6.54 -9.68 -0.79
C ALA A 75 7.37 -10.33 -1.91
N ASP A 76 6.91 -11.47 -2.43
CA ASP A 76 7.58 -12.18 -3.52
C ASP A 76 7.62 -11.37 -4.82
N ALA A 77 6.54 -10.64 -5.13
CA ALA A 77 6.50 -9.76 -6.30
C ALA A 77 7.43 -8.54 -6.17
N LEU A 78 7.55 -7.97 -4.97
CA LEU A 78 8.49 -6.89 -4.68
C LEU A 78 9.94 -7.36 -4.75
N GLU A 79 10.27 -8.50 -4.14
CA GLU A 79 11.60 -9.07 -4.18
C GLU A 79 12.05 -9.39 -5.61
N ALA A 80 11.16 -9.98 -6.41
CA ALA A 80 11.44 -10.28 -7.82
C ALA A 80 11.73 -9.03 -8.68
N ARG A 81 11.31 -7.85 -8.22
CA ARG A 81 11.48 -6.55 -8.90
C ARG A 81 12.33 -5.58 -8.08
N ALA A 82 13.17 -6.06 -7.16
CA ALA A 82 13.92 -5.22 -6.24
C ALA A 82 14.82 -4.18 -6.94
N GLU A 83 15.49 -4.57 -8.01
CA GLU A 83 16.33 -3.68 -8.81
C GLU A 83 15.52 -2.57 -9.49
N GLU A 84 14.37 -2.91 -10.08
CA GLU A 84 13.46 -1.95 -10.68
C GLU A 84 12.90 -0.97 -9.64
N MET A 85 12.53 -1.45 -8.46
CA MET A 85 12.06 -0.60 -7.37
C MET A 85 13.14 0.36 -6.90
N ALA A 86 14.40 -0.11 -6.80
CA ALA A 86 15.54 0.73 -6.45
C ALA A 86 15.82 1.81 -7.51
N ASP A 87 15.65 1.50 -8.79
CA ASP A 87 15.80 2.47 -9.87
C ASP A 87 14.73 3.57 -9.79
N VAL A 88 13.48 3.19 -9.59
CA VAL A 88 12.35 4.14 -9.45
C VAL A 88 12.52 5.02 -8.21
N GLU A 89 12.88 4.44 -7.09
CA GLU A 89 13.10 5.15 -5.82
C GLU A 89 14.26 6.15 -5.97
N SER A 90 15.39 5.72 -6.53
CA SER A 90 16.55 6.60 -6.74
C SER A 90 16.22 7.76 -7.67
N GLU A 91 15.47 7.53 -8.75
CA GLU A 91 15.06 8.57 -9.68
C GLU A 91 14.10 9.58 -9.03
N ASN A 92 13.22 9.10 -8.15
CA ASN A 92 12.21 9.95 -7.51
C ASN A 92 12.76 10.76 -6.33
N THR A 93 13.59 10.15 -5.49
CA THR A 93 14.01 10.72 -4.20
C THR A 93 15.45 11.23 -4.21
N GLY A 94 16.26 10.79 -5.16
CA GLY A 94 17.69 11.07 -5.20
C GLY A 94 18.53 10.22 -4.24
N LYS A 95 17.96 9.22 -3.59
CA LYS A 95 18.72 8.28 -2.75
C LYS A 95 19.77 7.54 -3.57
N PRO A 96 20.98 7.28 -3.01
CA PRO A 96 21.99 6.51 -3.69
C PRO A 96 21.51 5.09 -4.01
N ARG A 97 21.44 4.74 -5.29
CA ARG A 97 20.95 3.44 -5.76
C ARG A 97 21.69 2.26 -5.15
N SER A 98 22.98 2.41 -4.89
CA SER A 98 23.83 1.33 -4.36
C SER A 98 23.37 0.76 -3.00
N THR A 99 22.57 1.54 -2.25
CA THR A 99 22.08 1.13 -0.92
C THR A 99 20.62 0.70 -0.92
N LEU A 100 19.88 1.02 -1.98
CA LEU A 100 18.42 0.85 -1.98
C LEU A 100 17.96 -0.60 -2.00
N VAL A 101 18.58 -1.47 -2.79
CA VAL A 101 18.16 -2.88 -2.87
C VAL A 101 18.25 -3.54 -1.52
N GLU A 102 19.42 -3.48 -0.88
CA GLU A 102 19.70 -4.21 0.36
C GLU A 102 19.04 -3.57 1.58
N TYR A 103 19.12 -2.25 1.72
CA TYR A 103 18.74 -1.56 2.96
C TYR A 103 17.32 -0.97 2.95
N GLU A 104 16.65 -0.95 1.80
CA GLU A 104 15.28 -0.43 1.68
C GLU A 104 14.31 -1.48 1.16
N VAL A 105 14.54 -1.99 -0.06
CA VAL A 105 13.57 -2.89 -0.71
C VAL A 105 13.51 -4.24 -0.01
N LEU A 106 14.66 -4.89 0.23
CA LEU A 106 14.67 -6.21 0.87
C LEU A 106 14.28 -6.16 2.33
N VAL A 107 14.59 -5.07 3.04
CA VAL A 107 14.09 -4.83 4.41
C VAL A 107 12.57 -4.69 4.42
N SER A 108 12.00 -3.96 3.45
CA SER A 108 10.54 -3.83 3.31
C SER A 108 9.88 -5.18 3.00
N VAL A 109 10.50 -5.99 2.15
CA VAL A 109 10.06 -7.36 1.85
C VAL A 109 10.03 -8.24 3.10
N ASP A 110 11.09 -8.18 3.91
CA ASP A 110 11.18 -8.93 5.18
C ASP A 110 10.08 -8.51 6.15
N GLN A 111 9.85 -7.20 6.31
CA GLN A 111 8.77 -6.69 7.15
C GLN A 111 7.38 -7.15 6.68
N ILE A 112 7.12 -7.14 5.38
CA ILE A 112 5.84 -7.65 4.84
C ILE A 112 5.69 -9.14 5.18
N ARG A 113 6.75 -9.94 5.05
CA ARG A 113 6.75 -11.36 5.43
C ARG A 113 6.53 -11.56 6.93
N PHE A 114 7.14 -10.73 7.77
CA PHE A 114 6.90 -10.74 9.21
C PHE A 114 5.42 -10.52 9.53
N PHE A 115 4.80 -9.47 8.97
CA PHE A 115 3.38 -9.18 9.19
C PHE A 115 2.46 -10.20 8.52
N ALA A 116 2.87 -10.84 7.44
CA ALA A 116 2.16 -11.99 6.88
C ALA A 116 2.07 -13.14 7.90
N GLY A 117 3.17 -13.43 8.60
CA GLY A 117 3.16 -14.38 9.72
C GLY A 117 2.24 -13.95 10.87
N ALA A 118 2.33 -12.68 11.25
CA ALA A 118 1.55 -12.09 12.35
C ALA A 118 0.03 -12.10 12.05
N ALA A 119 -0.39 -12.08 10.79
CA ALA A 119 -1.80 -12.11 10.42
C ALA A 119 -2.54 -13.35 10.95
N ARG A 120 -1.84 -14.44 11.24
CA ARG A 120 -2.42 -15.65 11.82
C ARG A 120 -2.47 -15.64 13.35
N ASN A 121 -1.81 -14.71 13.99
CA ASN A 121 -1.67 -14.64 15.44
C ASN A 121 -2.50 -13.51 16.07
N LEU A 122 -3.45 -12.95 15.33
CA LEU A 122 -4.34 -11.92 15.87
C LEU A 122 -5.35 -12.56 16.82
N GLU A 123 -5.01 -12.48 18.11
CA GLU A 123 -5.82 -13.09 19.18
C GLU A 123 -7.00 -12.18 19.57
N GLY A 124 -8.14 -12.83 19.87
CA GLY A 124 -9.22 -12.26 20.66
C GLY A 124 -9.04 -12.65 22.14
N ARG A 125 -9.87 -12.11 23.02
CA ARG A 125 -10.00 -12.63 24.38
C ARG A 125 -11.12 -13.66 24.41
N ALA A 126 -10.79 -14.80 25.01
CA ALA A 126 -11.75 -15.86 25.27
C ALA A 126 -12.87 -15.37 26.20
N THR A 127 -13.91 -16.17 26.31
CA THR A 127 -15.09 -15.95 27.11
C THR A 127 -14.74 -15.78 28.59
N ALA A 128 -15.31 -14.77 29.23
CA ALA A 128 -15.25 -14.56 30.68
C ALA A 128 -16.54 -13.92 31.19
N GLU A 129 -16.82 -14.11 32.47
CA GLU A 129 -18.00 -13.55 33.11
C GLU A 129 -17.60 -12.24 33.82
N TYR A 130 -17.66 -11.13 33.10
CA TYR A 130 -17.38 -9.79 33.63
C TYR A 130 -18.58 -9.15 34.32
N ALA A 131 -19.79 -9.69 34.14
CA ALA A 131 -21.02 -9.27 34.77
C ALA A 131 -21.83 -10.48 35.16
N LYS A 132 -22.60 -10.39 36.27
CA LYS A 132 -23.46 -11.46 36.74
C LYS A 132 -24.46 -11.88 35.63
N ASP A 133 -24.58 -13.16 35.40
CA ASP A 133 -25.49 -13.78 34.44
C ASP A 133 -25.19 -13.42 32.97
N HIS A 134 -23.94 -12.96 32.65
CA HIS A 134 -23.51 -12.62 31.31
C HIS A 134 -22.18 -13.30 30.97
N THR A 135 -22.15 -13.91 29.78
CA THR A 135 -20.92 -14.39 29.17
C THR A 135 -20.41 -13.35 28.19
N SER A 136 -19.18 -12.87 28.35
CA SER A 136 -18.57 -11.82 27.53
C SER A 136 -17.40 -12.35 26.72
N SER A 137 -17.26 -11.88 25.50
CA SER A 137 -16.12 -12.18 24.62
C SER A 137 -15.67 -10.93 23.87
N ILE A 138 -14.37 -10.87 23.55
CA ILE A 138 -13.83 -9.83 22.68
C ILE A 138 -13.49 -10.44 21.33
N ARG A 139 -14.17 -9.97 20.29
CA ARG A 139 -13.89 -10.31 18.90
C ARG A 139 -13.28 -9.09 18.20
N ARG A 140 -12.25 -9.33 17.40
CA ARG A 140 -11.68 -8.29 16.53
C ARG A 140 -12.35 -8.34 15.17
N GLU A 141 -12.76 -7.18 14.67
CA GLU A 141 -13.40 -7.03 13.37
C GLU A 141 -12.66 -5.97 12.55
N PRO A 142 -12.70 -6.05 11.21
CA PRO A 142 -12.09 -5.04 10.35
C PRO A 142 -12.84 -3.70 10.52
N ILE A 143 -12.09 -2.60 10.54
CA ILE A 143 -12.66 -1.26 10.74
C ILE A 143 -13.33 -0.70 9.47
N GLY A 144 -12.95 -1.18 8.29
CA GLY A 144 -13.44 -0.71 7.01
C GLY A 144 -12.33 -0.19 6.10
N VAL A 145 -12.70 0.71 5.19
CA VAL A 145 -11.76 1.37 4.28
C VAL A 145 -10.98 2.45 5.03
N ILE A 146 -9.69 2.52 4.82
CA ILE A 146 -8.78 3.46 5.47
C ILE A 146 -8.08 4.28 4.39
N GLY A 147 -8.08 5.60 4.55
CA GLY A 147 -7.19 6.49 3.81
C GLY A 147 -5.84 6.58 4.52
N GLN A 148 -4.76 6.34 3.80
CA GLN A 148 -3.41 6.44 4.33
C GLN A 148 -2.63 7.50 3.58
N VAL A 149 -1.99 8.42 4.32
CA VAL A 149 -1.01 9.36 3.80
C VAL A 149 0.32 9.02 4.43
N THR A 150 1.25 8.50 3.60
CA THR A 150 2.60 8.19 4.06
C THR A 150 3.43 9.46 4.18
N PRO A 151 4.25 9.62 5.23
CA PRO A 151 5.13 10.76 5.35
C PRO A 151 6.25 10.70 4.30
N TRP A 152 6.56 11.84 3.72
CA TRP A 152 7.59 11.99 2.68
C TRP A 152 8.98 12.34 3.21
N ASN A 153 9.19 12.31 4.51
CA ASN A 153 10.47 12.56 5.16
C ASN A 153 11.38 11.33 5.22
N TYR A 154 10.85 10.19 4.88
CA TYR A 154 11.59 8.94 4.63
C TYR A 154 10.85 8.19 3.52
N PRO A 155 10.99 8.68 2.28
CA PRO A 155 10.27 8.14 1.13
C PRO A 155 10.73 6.74 0.77
#